data_c62d006fd60d385a8e89c1b284ef5f15
#
_entry.id   c62d006fd60d385a8e89c1b284ef5f15
#
_cell.length_a   1.000
_cell.length_b   1.000
_cell.length_c   1.000
_cell.angle_alpha   90.00
_cell.angle_beta   90.00
_cell.angle_gamma   90.00
#
_symmetry.space_group_name_H-M   'P 1'
#
loop_
_entity.id
_entity.type
_entity.pdbx_description
1 polymer ?
#
loop_
_entity_poly.entity_id
_entity_poly.type
_entity_poly.pdbx_seq_one_letter_code
_entity_poly.pdbx_strand_id
1 'polypeptide(L)'
;MKRRFRPTRYRVGVSHQRPATMKLRPVFTRIAACAVLIAAAVGAQAAPSISGRELSVGATDVQQYLDGSFPRTQDALGGLIAMTMSHPKLTLPQGNRLDLGFDVALATAGGAPAPLGKVKLSSGLRYDAQTQGFHLDQPTVDDFVPANNGGKLDSRTRGLLNTFLVDYARREPIYKIDPTVAALLGALQVQSAQVQNGKLVVTFNQDLGALVPAGVLGR
;
A
#
# COMPACT_ATOMS: atom_id res chain seq x y z
N MET A 1 64.51 16.02 -32.59
CA MET A 1 64.99 15.45 -31.31
C MET A 1 64.25 14.18 -30.99
N LYS A 2 64.83 13.03 -31.23
CA LYS A 2 64.27 11.68 -31.01
C LYS A 2 64.78 11.19 -29.67
N ARG A 3 63.93 10.96 -28.68
CA ARG A 3 64.30 10.25 -27.42
C ARG A 3 63.83 8.81 -27.52
N ARG A 4 64.80 7.88 -27.49
CA ARG A 4 64.62 6.42 -27.48
C ARG A 4 64.30 5.98 -26.04
N PHE A 5 63.17 5.26 -25.86
CA PHE A 5 62.90 4.52 -24.63
C PHE A 5 63.53 3.14 -24.69
N ARG A 6 64.33 2.76 -23.66
CA ARG A 6 64.86 1.42 -23.44
C ARG A 6 63.88 0.60 -22.56
N PRO A 7 63.61 -0.66 -22.89
CA PRO A 7 62.83 -1.49 -21.97
C PRO A 7 63.75 -2.18 -20.95
N THR A 8 63.36 -2.10 -19.67
CA THR A 8 63.99 -2.79 -18.55
C THR A 8 63.40 -4.20 -18.45
N ARG A 9 64.23 -5.22 -18.59
CA ARG A 9 63.87 -6.61 -18.41
C ARG A 9 63.87 -6.97 -16.92
N TYR A 10 62.72 -7.33 -16.35
CA TYR A 10 62.63 -7.97 -15.04
C TYR A 10 62.80 -9.47 -15.17
N ARG A 11 63.75 -10.02 -14.41
CA ARG A 11 64.13 -11.44 -14.30
C ARG A 11 63.24 -12.05 -13.22
N VAL A 12 62.37 -12.98 -13.59
CA VAL A 12 61.56 -13.78 -12.65
C VAL A 12 62.42 -14.90 -12.08
N GLY A 13 62.71 -14.85 -10.78
CA GLY A 13 63.34 -15.92 -10.04
C GLY A 13 62.30 -16.96 -9.61
N VAL A 14 62.46 -18.20 -10.12
CA VAL A 14 61.67 -19.32 -9.71
C VAL A 14 62.35 -19.97 -8.51
N SER A 15 61.77 -19.85 -7.32
CA SER A 15 62.19 -20.58 -6.12
C SER A 15 61.33 -21.84 -5.95
N HIS A 16 61.99 -23.00 -6.09
CA HIS A 16 61.42 -24.30 -5.77
C HIS A 16 61.37 -24.49 -4.25
N GLN A 17 60.16 -24.48 -3.67
CA GLN A 17 59.97 -24.97 -2.31
C GLN A 17 59.37 -26.37 -2.32
N ARG A 18 60.03 -27.29 -1.62
CA ARG A 18 59.69 -28.69 -1.41
C ARG A 18 58.46 -28.82 -0.50
N PRO A 19 57.57 -29.81 -0.73
CA PRO A 19 56.43 -30.02 0.14
C PRO A 19 56.83 -30.68 1.45
N ALA A 20 56.50 -30.04 2.58
CA ALA A 20 56.57 -30.63 3.91
C ALA A 20 55.31 -31.44 4.16
N THR A 21 55.49 -32.76 4.36
CA THR A 21 54.43 -33.68 4.75
C THR A 21 54.01 -33.42 6.21
N MET A 22 52.87 -32.84 6.42
CA MET A 22 52.28 -32.59 7.72
C MET A 22 51.25 -33.67 8.04
N LYS A 23 51.57 -34.53 9.02
CA LYS A 23 50.70 -35.60 9.54
C LYS A 23 49.45 -34.98 10.18
N LEU A 24 48.27 -35.24 9.60
CA LEU A 24 46.99 -34.89 10.22
C LEU A 24 46.68 -35.84 11.37
N ARG A 25 46.56 -35.28 12.58
CA ARG A 25 45.87 -35.91 13.72
C ARG A 25 44.37 -35.58 13.62
N PRO A 26 43.48 -36.57 13.73
CA PRO A 26 42.04 -36.27 13.74
C PRO A 26 41.65 -35.77 15.14
N VAL A 27 41.38 -34.46 15.26
CA VAL A 27 40.66 -33.87 16.38
C VAL A 27 39.18 -33.91 16.05
N PHE A 28 38.47 -34.82 16.71
CA PHE A 28 37.02 -34.87 16.68
C PHE A 28 36.47 -33.63 17.42
N THR A 29 36.20 -32.57 16.71
CA THR A 29 35.47 -31.43 17.22
C THR A 29 33.99 -31.62 16.90
N ARG A 30 33.21 -31.92 17.92
CA ARG A 30 31.74 -31.95 17.85
C ARG A 30 31.24 -30.51 17.56
N ILE A 31 30.95 -30.23 16.29
CA ILE A 31 30.21 -29.01 15.92
C ILE A 31 28.74 -29.33 16.12
N ALA A 32 28.20 -28.81 17.23
CA ALA A 32 26.76 -28.74 17.44
C ALA A 32 26.20 -27.76 16.42
N ALA A 33 25.57 -28.27 15.38
CA ALA A 33 24.83 -27.46 14.42
C ALA A 33 23.56 -26.93 15.10
N CYS A 34 23.62 -25.69 15.62
CA CYS A 34 22.42 -24.92 15.91
C CYS A 34 21.77 -24.54 14.59
N ALA A 35 20.84 -25.37 14.12
CA ALA A 35 19.92 -25.01 13.07
C ALA A 35 18.98 -23.94 13.62
N VAL A 36 19.31 -22.67 13.38
CA VAL A 36 18.38 -21.54 13.56
C VAL A 36 17.32 -21.69 12.48
N LEU A 37 16.19 -22.28 12.85
CA LEU A 37 14.96 -22.23 12.07
C LEU A 37 14.46 -20.77 12.08
N ILE A 38 14.87 -19.98 11.12
CA ILE A 38 14.21 -18.74 10.77
C ILE A 38 12.89 -19.17 10.14
N ALA A 39 11.84 -19.29 10.95
CA ALA A 39 10.48 -19.34 10.47
C ALA A 39 10.21 -17.98 9.80
N ALA A 40 10.42 -17.89 8.49
CA ALA A 40 9.86 -16.83 7.68
C ALA A 40 8.35 -16.96 7.83
N ALA A 41 7.75 -16.14 8.71
CA ALA A 41 6.33 -15.88 8.72
C ALA A 41 6.04 -15.15 7.39
N VAL A 42 5.84 -15.92 6.33
CA VAL A 42 5.19 -15.44 5.12
C VAL A 42 3.79 -15.08 5.60
N GLY A 43 3.57 -13.78 5.84
CA GLY A 43 2.27 -13.25 6.15
C GLY A 43 1.33 -13.71 5.05
N ALA A 44 0.42 -14.61 5.37
CA ALA A 44 -0.63 -15.03 4.46
C ALA A 44 -1.40 -13.76 4.09
N GLN A 45 -1.16 -13.24 2.90
CA GLN A 45 -1.94 -12.15 2.34
C GLN A 45 -3.35 -12.74 2.17
N ALA A 46 -4.27 -12.24 2.97
CA ALA A 46 -5.63 -12.72 2.95
C ALA A 46 -6.31 -12.16 1.70
N ALA A 47 -6.24 -12.89 0.60
CA ALA A 47 -6.99 -12.58 -0.61
C ALA A 47 -8.47 -12.35 -0.28
N PRO A 48 -9.20 -11.57 -1.10
CA PRO A 48 -10.64 -11.40 -0.95
C PRO A 48 -11.32 -12.74 -0.76
N SER A 49 -12.17 -12.85 0.25
CA SER A 49 -12.83 -14.12 0.59
C SER A 49 -14.34 -13.99 0.50
N ILE A 50 -15.00 -15.08 0.04
CA ILE A 50 -16.45 -15.18 -0.02
C ILE A 50 -16.92 -16.20 1.02
N SER A 51 -17.95 -15.84 1.75
CA SER A 51 -18.62 -16.72 2.73
C SER A 51 -20.12 -16.45 2.71
N GLY A 52 -20.89 -17.42 2.21
CA GLY A 52 -22.33 -17.26 2.06
C GLY A 52 -22.67 -16.03 1.22
N ARG A 53 -23.31 -15.04 1.81
CA ARG A 53 -23.69 -13.78 1.15
C ARG A 53 -22.67 -12.66 1.29
N GLU A 54 -21.50 -12.91 1.85
CA GLU A 54 -20.53 -11.89 2.17
C GLU A 54 -19.26 -12.00 1.32
N LEU A 55 -18.81 -10.86 0.80
CA LEU A 55 -17.49 -10.66 0.24
C LEU A 55 -16.66 -9.84 1.25
N SER A 56 -15.54 -10.38 1.66
CA SER A 56 -14.61 -9.72 2.58
C SER A 56 -13.30 -9.40 1.91
N VAL A 57 -12.77 -8.17 2.13
CA VAL A 57 -11.48 -7.70 1.64
C VAL A 57 -10.62 -7.30 2.82
N GLY A 58 -9.41 -7.83 2.91
CA GLY A 58 -8.47 -7.56 3.99
C GLY A 58 -7.86 -6.16 3.92
N ALA A 59 -7.38 -5.63 5.05
CA ALA A 59 -6.70 -4.34 5.10
C ALA A 59 -5.46 -4.30 4.19
N THR A 60 -4.73 -5.40 4.08
CA THR A 60 -3.54 -5.52 3.22
C THR A 60 -3.87 -5.35 1.75
N ASP A 61 -4.97 -5.96 1.26
CA ASP A 61 -5.37 -5.87 -0.14
C ASP A 61 -5.79 -4.44 -0.49
N VAL A 62 -6.54 -3.80 0.43
CA VAL A 62 -6.93 -2.41 0.26
C VAL A 62 -5.71 -1.48 0.30
N GLN A 63 -4.77 -1.71 1.20
CA GLN A 63 -3.52 -0.93 1.27
C GLN A 63 -2.71 -1.07 -0.03
N GLN A 64 -2.57 -2.27 -0.55
CA GLN A 64 -1.86 -2.52 -1.80
C GLN A 64 -2.52 -1.79 -2.99
N TYR A 65 -3.85 -1.80 -3.05
CA TYR A 65 -4.59 -1.03 -4.06
C TYR A 65 -4.35 0.47 -3.92
N LEU A 66 -4.38 0.99 -2.70
CA LEU A 66 -4.09 2.40 -2.42
C LEU A 66 -2.66 2.77 -2.82
N ASP A 67 -1.67 1.96 -2.44
CA ASP A 67 -0.26 2.19 -2.78
C ASP A 67 -0.03 2.24 -4.30
N GLY A 68 -0.74 1.42 -5.07
CA GLY A 68 -0.70 1.44 -6.54
C GLY A 68 -1.52 2.56 -7.18
N SER A 69 -2.46 3.16 -6.44
CA SER A 69 -3.36 4.20 -6.93
C SER A 69 -2.91 5.62 -6.61
N PHE A 70 -1.98 5.80 -5.69
CA PHE A 70 -1.42 7.09 -5.28
C PHE A 70 -0.01 7.28 -5.86
N PRO A 71 0.47 8.53 -6.03
CA PRO A 71 -0.16 9.79 -5.66
C PRO A 71 -1.35 10.17 -6.57
N ARG A 72 -2.30 10.91 -6.01
CA ARG A 72 -3.44 11.45 -6.73
C ARG A 72 -3.47 12.95 -6.65
N THR A 73 -3.63 13.59 -7.80
CA THR A 73 -3.77 15.05 -7.90
C THR A 73 -5.17 15.38 -8.41
N GLN A 74 -5.81 16.33 -7.77
CA GLN A 74 -7.09 16.87 -8.20
C GLN A 74 -7.06 18.38 -8.23
N ASP A 75 -7.66 18.94 -9.27
CA ASP A 75 -7.82 20.37 -9.42
C ASP A 75 -9.02 20.87 -8.61
N ALA A 76 -8.82 21.98 -7.95
CA ALA A 76 -9.86 22.74 -7.23
C ALA A 76 -9.93 24.15 -7.76
N LEU A 77 -11.08 24.81 -7.53
CA LEU A 77 -11.32 26.19 -7.93
C LEU A 77 -11.03 26.47 -9.42
N GLY A 78 -11.46 25.54 -10.30
CA GLY A 78 -11.28 25.73 -11.75
C GLY A 78 -9.83 25.62 -12.23
N GLY A 79 -9.00 24.83 -11.53
CA GLY A 79 -7.58 24.63 -11.88
C GLY A 79 -6.63 25.67 -11.28
N LEU A 80 -7.13 26.60 -10.45
CA LEU A 80 -6.29 27.58 -9.76
C LEU A 80 -5.48 26.94 -8.62
N ILE A 81 -5.96 25.83 -8.08
CA ILE A 81 -5.31 25.06 -7.02
C ILE A 81 -5.34 23.60 -7.41
N ALA A 82 -4.18 22.93 -7.36
CA ALA A 82 -4.08 21.49 -7.45
C ALA A 82 -3.70 20.93 -6.08
N MET A 83 -4.47 19.95 -5.62
CA MET A 83 -4.18 19.22 -4.38
C MET A 83 -3.67 17.83 -4.71
N THR A 84 -2.49 17.50 -4.21
CA THR A 84 -1.89 16.17 -4.36
C THR A 84 -1.92 15.44 -3.03
N MET A 85 -2.48 14.24 -3.04
CA MET A 85 -2.45 13.29 -1.93
C MET A 85 -1.43 12.19 -2.24
N SER A 86 -0.65 11.78 -1.23
CA SER A 86 0.39 10.75 -1.34
C SER A 86 0.54 9.96 -0.05
N HIS A 87 1.25 8.82 -0.13
CA HIS A 87 1.57 7.94 0.99
C HIS A 87 0.34 7.54 1.83
N PRO A 88 -0.69 6.95 1.20
CA PRO A 88 -1.89 6.53 1.92
C PRO A 88 -1.57 5.48 2.97
N LYS A 89 -2.21 5.55 4.13
CA LYS A 89 -2.13 4.58 5.22
C LYS A 89 -3.52 4.26 5.72
N LEU A 90 -3.94 3.02 5.48
CA LEU A 90 -5.24 2.50 5.92
C LEU A 90 -5.11 1.78 7.26
N THR A 91 -6.08 1.99 8.14
CA THR A 91 -6.29 1.17 9.33
C THR A 91 -7.75 0.80 9.41
N LEU A 92 -8.05 -0.44 9.74
CA LEU A 92 -9.42 -0.94 9.97
C LEU A 92 -9.57 -1.28 11.46
N PRO A 93 -9.92 -0.29 12.30
CA PRO A 93 -10.09 -0.51 13.74
C PRO A 93 -11.33 -1.36 14.02
N GLN A 94 -11.53 -1.71 15.29
CA GLN A 94 -12.79 -2.28 15.74
C GLN A 94 -13.91 -1.24 15.57
N GLY A 95 -15.03 -1.65 14.99
CA GLY A 95 -16.16 -0.78 14.70
C GLY A 95 -16.53 -0.78 13.21
N ASN A 96 -17.32 0.21 12.80
CA ASN A 96 -17.85 0.32 11.45
C ASN A 96 -17.20 1.45 10.61
N ARG A 97 -16.13 2.06 11.10
CA ARG A 97 -15.38 3.11 10.40
C ARG A 97 -13.97 2.64 10.12
N LEU A 98 -13.42 3.10 9.01
CA LEU A 98 -12.00 2.97 8.68
C LEU A 98 -11.28 4.28 9.03
N ASP A 99 -9.97 4.18 9.26
CA ASP A 99 -9.08 5.33 9.36
C ASP A 99 -8.16 5.36 8.14
N LEU A 100 -7.99 6.56 7.56
CA LEU A 100 -7.10 6.79 6.42
C LEU A 100 -6.23 8.01 6.68
N GLY A 101 -4.91 7.81 6.62
CA GLY A 101 -3.92 8.89 6.68
C GLY A 101 -3.26 9.09 5.33
N PHE A 102 -2.86 10.34 5.00
CA PHE A 102 -2.07 10.65 3.81
C PHE A 102 -1.38 12.01 3.93
N ASP A 103 -0.33 12.17 3.14
CA ASP A 103 0.34 13.45 2.98
C ASP A 103 -0.41 14.30 1.94
N VAL A 104 -0.52 15.60 2.20
CA VAL A 104 -1.16 16.56 1.29
C VAL A 104 -0.15 17.63 0.89
N ALA A 105 -0.13 17.93 -0.41
CA ALA A 105 0.59 19.06 -0.99
C ALA A 105 -0.36 19.92 -1.82
N LEU A 106 -0.12 21.22 -1.88
CA LEU A 106 -0.85 22.17 -2.69
C LEU A 106 0.05 22.82 -3.73
N ALA A 107 -0.44 22.95 -4.95
CA ALA A 107 0.13 23.79 -5.99
C ALA A 107 -0.86 24.86 -6.39
N THR A 108 -0.40 26.09 -6.58
CA THR A 108 -1.15 27.15 -7.27
C THR A 108 -0.87 27.06 -8.77
N ALA A 109 -1.73 27.66 -9.60
CA ALA A 109 -1.62 27.62 -11.06
C ALA A 109 -0.18 27.89 -11.54
N GLY A 110 0.43 26.87 -12.17
CA GLY A 110 1.79 26.93 -12.69
C GLY A 110 2.92 26.83 -11.65
N GLY A 111 2.59 26.68 -10.35
CA GLY A 111 3.56 26.53 -9.26
C GLY A 111 3.91 25.07 -8.96
N ALA A 112 5.08 24.85 -8.32
CA ALA A 112 5.44 23.54 -7.80
C ALA A 112 4.58 23.17 -6.57
N PRO A 113 4.24 21.88 -6.37
CA PRO A 113 3.54 21.44 -5.17
C PRO A 113 4.35 21.74 -3.89
N ALA A 114 3.74 22.43 -2.95
CA ALA A 114 4.31 22.69 -1.62
C ALA A 114 3.63 21.78 -0.58
N PRO A 115 4.37 21.08 0.29
CA PRO A 115 3.80 20.26 1.34
C PRO A 115 2.91 21.08 2.27
N LEU A 116 1.65 20.66 2.43
CA LEU A 116 0.71 21.28 3.37
C LEU A 116 0.79 20.59 4.74
N GLY A 117 0.85 19.28 4.76
CA GLY A 117 0.91 18.48 5.99
C GLY A 117 0.38 17.06 5.81
N LYS A 118 0.10 16.42 6.95
CA LYS A 118 -0.50 15.09 7.04
C LYS A 118 -1.94 15.20 7.53
N VAL A 119 -2.83 14.51 6.83
CA VAL A 119 -4.25 14.40 7.19
C VAL A 119 -4.53 13.03 7.77
N LYS A 120 -5.34 12.97 8.80
CA LYS A 120 -5.95 11.76 9.31
C LYS A 120 -7.46 11.92 9.25
N LEU A 121 -8.15 10.98 8.66
CA LEU A 121 -9.60 10.96 8.59
C LEU A 121 -10.16 9.63 9.01
N SER A 122 -11.36 9.62 9.53
CA SER A 122 -12.20 8.45 9.68
C SER A 122 -13.40 8.52 8.74
N SER A 123 -13.88 7.35 8.30
CA SER A 123 -15.00 7.29 7.36
C SER A 123 -15.79 6.00 7.53
N GLY A 124 -17.08 6.07 7.28
CA GLY A 124 -17.87 4.91 6.92
C GLY A 124 -17.49 4.38 5.55
N LEU A 125 -18.14 3.32 5.13
CA LEU A 125 -17.91 2.67 3.86
C LEU A 125 -19.23 2.52 3.11
N ARG A 126 -19.23 2.79 1.81
CA ARG A 126 -20.32 2.44 0.90
C ARG A 126 -19.77 1.69 -0.31
N TYR A 127 -20.53 0.77 -0.82
CA TYR A 127 -20.26 0.13 -2.10
C TYR A 127 -21.07 0.84 -3.20
N ASP A 128 -20.43 1.04 -4.34
CA ASP A 128 -21.05 1.61 -5.53
C ASP A 128 -20.96 0.60 -6.69
N ALA A 129 -22.11 0.13 -7.12
CA ALA A 129 -22.20 -0.86 -8.19
C ALA A 129 -21.78 -0.32 -9.56
N GLN A 130 -21.86 0.99 -9.80
CA GLN A 130 -21.46 1.60 -11.07
C GLN A 130 -19.94 1.61 -11.21
N THR A 131 -19.23 1.95 -10.13
CA THR A 131 -17.76 1.97 -10.10
C THR A 131 -17.18 0.62 -9.71
N GLN A 132 -18.01 -0.31 -9.27
CA GLN A 132 -17.65 -1.63 -8.73
C GLN A 132 -16.62 -1.52 -7.61
N GLY A 133 -16.79 -0.51 -6.77
CA GLY A 133 -15.80 -0.14 -5.77
C GLY A 133 -16.38 0.27 -4.43
N PHE A 134 -15.48 0.25 -3.45
CA PHE A 134 -15.74 0.79 -2.12
C PHE A 134 -15.33 2.26 -2.07
N HIS A 135 -16.25 3.10 -1.63
CA HIS A 135 -16.04 4.53 -1.44
C HIS A 135 -16.12 4.90 0.03
N LEU A 136 -15.48 5.99 0.37
CA LEU A 136 -15.66 6.61 1.67
C LEU A 136 -17.11 7.10 1.81
N ASP A 137 -17.68 6.91 3.00
CA ASP A 137 -18.98 7.42 3.35
C ASP A 137 -18.88 8.37 4.55
N GLN A 138 -19.32 9.59 4.37
CA GLN A 138 -19.25 10.65 5.39
C GLN A 138 -17.84 10.75 6.05
N PRO A 139 -16.80 11.07 5.26
CA PRO A 139 -15.45 11.23 5.80
C PRO A 139 -15.40 12.44 6.74
N THR A 140 -14.68 12.27 7.85
CA THR A 140 -14.43 13.31 8.85
C THR A 140 -12.93 13.44 9.06
N VAL A 141 -12.42 14.67 8.99
CA VAL A 141 -11.02 14.95 9.34
C VAL A 141 -10.87 14.93 10.86
N ASP A 142 -10.13 13.93 11.37
CA ASP A 142 -9.90 13.75 12.79
C ASP A 142 -8.66 14.52 13.25
N ASP A 143 -7.60 14.54 12.42
CA ASP A 143 -6.35 15.19 12.75
C ASP A 143 -5.67 15.78 11.51
N PHE A 144 -4.89 16.83 11.73
CA PHE A 144 -4.04 17.44 10.73
C PHE A 144 -2.73 17.92 11.35
N VAL A 145 -1.62 17.43 10.84
CA VAL A 145 -0.26 17.83 11.23
C VAL A 145 0.36 18.65 10.11
N PRO A 146 0.56 19.99 10.29
CA PRO A 146 1.16 20.85 9.27
C PRO A 146 2.59 20.43 8.95
N ALA A 147 3.02 20.58 7.69
CA ALA A 147 4.36 20.24 7.22
C ALA A 147 5.45 21.10 7.88
N ASN A 148 5.16 22.37 8.12
CA ASN A 148 6.06 23.30 8.79
C ASN A 148 5.55 23.47 10.22
N ASN A 149 6.30 23.14 11.24
CA ASN A 149 5.96 23.17 12.67
C ASN A 149 5.15 24.41 13.16
N GLY A 150 4.48 25.10 12.28
CA GLY A 150 3.81 26.36 12.39
C GLY A 150 2.29 26.28 12.38
N GLY A 151 1.70 25.98 13.53
CA GLY A 151 0.31 26.37 13.78
C GLY A 151 -0.77 25.37 13.35
N LYS A 152 -2.00 25.67 13.81
CA LYS A 152 -3.21 24.95 13.45
C LYS A 152 -3.65 25.40 12.05
N LEU A 153 -4.25 24.49 11.27
CA LEU A 153 -4.98 24.84 10.05
C LEU A 153 -5.97 25.95 10.35
N ASP A 154 -5.90 27.04 9.59
CA ASP A 154 -6.93 28.06 9.64
C ASP A 154 -8.28 27.48 9.16
N SER A 155 -9.36 28.14 9.54
CA SER A 155 -10.73 27.69 9.25
C SER A 155 -11.03 27.62 7.74
N ARG A 156 -10.41 28.47 6.93
CA ARG A 156 -10.59 28.52 5.48
C ARG A 156 -9.92 27.31 4.81
N THR A 157 -8.67 27.04 5.15
CA THR A 157 -7.91 25.87 4.63
C THR A 157 -8.58 24.57 5.07
N ARG A 158 -9.09 24.49 6.30
CA ARG A 158 -9.88 23.34 6.76
C ARG A 158 -11.16 23.16 5.96
N GLY A 159 -11.87 24.23 5.68
CA GLY A 159 -13.09 24.21 4.85
C GLY A 159 -12.80 23.69 3.43
N LEU A 160 -11.73 24.16 2.79
CA LEU A 160 -11.29 23.68 1.48
C LEU A 160 -10.94 22.21 1.51
N LEU A 161 -10.19 21.76 2.52
CA LEU A 161 -9.80 20.36 2.68
C LEU A 161 -11.03 19.46 2.86
N ASN A 162 -11.99 19.84 3.71
CA ASN A 162 -13.22 19.08 3.89
C ASN A 162 -14.04 19.00 2.59
N THR A 163 -14.21 20.10 1.86
CA THR A 163 -14.92 20.11 0.58
C THR A 163 -14.24 19.17 -0.42
N PHE A 164 -12.92 19.23 -0.48
CA PHE A 164 -12.11 18.37 -1.35
C PHE A 164 -12.29 16.89 -0.97
N LEU A 165 -12.22 16.53 0.30
CA LEU A 165 -12.35 15.14 0.77
C LEU A 165 -13.74 14.58 0.52
N VAL A 166 -14.79 15.37 0.72
CA VAL A 166 -16.17 14.96 0.40
C VAL A 166 -16.33 14.70 -1.09
N ASP A 167 -15.74 15.53 -1.93
CA ASP A 167 -15.80 15.39 -3.37
C ASP A 167 -14.97 14.18 -3.87
N TYR A 168 -13.78 13.99 -3.31
CA TYR A 168 -12.98 12.78 -3.52
C TYR A 168 -13.75 11.52 -3.14
N ALA A 169 -14.35 11.49 -1.94
CA ALA A 169 -15.10 10.34 -1.44
C ALA A 169 -16.29 9.94 -2.34
N ARG A 170 -16.86 10.90 -3.03
CA ARG A 170 -17.96 10.63 -3.98
C ARG A 170 -17.47 10.01 -5.29
N ARG A 171 -16.33 10.45 -5.80
CA ARG A 171 -15.85 10.08 -7.15
C ARG A 171 -14.90 8.92 -7.14
N GLU A 172 -13.99 8.88 -6.17
CA GLU A 172 -12.87 7.95 -6.19
C GLU A 172 -13.05 6.80 -5.19
N PRO A 173 -12.98 5.55 -5.65
CA PRO A 173 -13.00 4.40 -4.75
C PRO A 173 -11.65 4.25 -4.04
N ILE A 174 -11.71 3.80 -2.79
CA ILE A 174 -10.53 3.39 -2.02
C ILE A 174 -10.11 1.95 -2.32
N TYR A 175 -10.99 1.18 -2.95
CA TYR A 175 -10.73 -0.16 -3.45
C TYR A 175 -11.72 -0.51 -4.58
N LYS A 176 -11.22 -1.11 -5.66
CA LYS A 176 -12.06 -1.68 -6.72
C LYS A 176 -12.04 -3.19 -6.64
N ILE A 177 -13.20 -3.81 -6.79
CA ILE A 177 -13.31 -5.25 -6.92
C ILE A 177 -12.73 -5.65 -8.28
N ASP A 178 -12.03 -6.80 -8.32
CA ASP A 178 -11.52 -7.33 -9.58
C ASP A 178 -12.66 -7.44 -10.61
N PRO A 179 -12.47 -7.01 -11.87
CA PRO A 179 -13.52 -7.00 -12.87
C PRO A 179 -14.16 -8.38 -13.12
N THR A 180 -13.41 -9.46 -12.96
CA THR A 180 -13.94 -10.84 -13.12
C THR A 180 -14.91 -11.15 -11.99
N VAL A 181 -14.53 -10.81 -10.76
CA VAL A 181 -15.40 -10.98 -9.58
C VAL A 181 -16.60 -10.04 -9.69
N ALA A 182 -16.37 -8.79 -10.08
CA ALA A 182 -17.45 -7.80 -10.24
C ALA A 182 -18.48 -8.23 -11.29
N ALA A 183 -18.06 -8.84 -12.40
CA ALA A 183 -18.98 -9.37 -13.42
C ALA A 183 -19.86 -10.49 -12.88
N LEU A 184 -19.34 -11.35 -12.00
CA LEU A 184 -20.13 -12.39 -11.33
C LEU A 184 -21.14 -11.81 -10.33
N LEU A 185 -20.79 -10.69 -9.70
CA LEU A 185 -21.60 -10.01 -8.70
C LEU A 185 -22.59 -9.00 -9.31
N GLY A 186 -22.47 -8.67 -10.59
CA GLY A 186 -23.21 -7.59 -11.25
C GLY A 186 -24.73 -7.73 -11.26
N ALA A 187 -25.26 -8.96 -11.09
CA ALA A 187 -26.70 -9.24 -10.97
C ALA A 187 -27.21 -9.17 -9.52
N LEU A 188 -26.32 -8.99 -8.55
CA LEU A 188 -26.64 -9.03 -7.13
C LEU A 188 -26.87 -7.64 -6.56
N GLN A 189 -27.79 -7.55 -5.62
CA GLN A 189 -28.03 -6.30 -4.89
C GLN A 189 -27.20 -6.28 -3.61
N VAL A 190 -26.45 -5.21 -3.42
CA VAL A 190 -25.75 -4.93 -2.17
C VAL A 190 -26.75 -4.53 -1.10
N GLN A 191 -26.75 -5.23 0.02
CA GLN A 191 -27.55 -4.92 1.20
C GLN A 191 -26.82 -4.01 2.16
N SER A 192 -25.52 -4.25 2.35
CA SER A 192 -24.67 -3.40 3.21
C SER A 192 -23.21 -3.43 2.77
N ALA A 193 -22.48 -2.37 3.10
CA ALA A 193 -21.03 -2.29 3.02
C ALA A 193 -20.52 -1.66 4.30
N GLN A 194 -19.61 -2.32 5.01
CA GLN A 194 -19.15 -1.87 6.32
C GLN A 194 -17.75 -2.38 6.65
N VAL A 195 -17.12 -1.77 7.65
CA VAL A 195 -15.91 -2.29 8.28
C VAL A 195 -16.33 -3.25 9.39
N GLN A 196 -15.81 -4.47 9.36
CA GLN A 196 -16.11 -5.48 10.37
C GLN A 196 -14.90 -6.38 10.60
N ASN A 197 -14.49 -6.56 11.85
CA ASN A 197 -13.36 -7.44 12.24
C ASN A 197 -12.07 -7.17 11.46
N GLY A 198 -11.72 -5.90 11.21
CA GLY A 198 -10.52 -5.52 10.47
C GLY A 198 -10.57 -5.81 8.97
N LYS A 199 -11.77 -5.96 8.39
CA LYS A 199 -12.00 -6.19 6.96
C LYS A 199 -13.06 -5.24 6.42
N LEU A 200 -13.02 -4.98 5.12
CA LEU A 200 -14.16 -4.42 4.40
C LEU A 200 -15.11 -5.56 4.05
N VAL A 201 -16.35 -5.47 4.44
CA VAL A 201 -17.36 -6.53 4.23
C VAL A 201 -18.52 -5.96 3.44
N VAL A 202 -18.87 -6.65 2.35
CA VAL A 202 -20.12 -6.40 1.57
C VAL A 202 -21.04 -7.58 1.72
N THR A 203 -22.27 -7.31 2.11
CA THR A 203 -23.34 -8.33 2.17
C THR A 203 -24.27 -8.15 0.98
N PHE A 204 -24.57 -9.24 0.30
CA PHE A 204 -25.47 -9.29 -0.84
C PHE A 204 -26.82 -9.94 -0.49
N ASN A 205 -27.80 -9.75 -1.36
CA ASN A 205 -29.15 -10.33 -1.21
C ASN A 205 -29.20 -11.85 -1.46
N GLN A 206 -28.17 -12.45 -2.08
CA GLN A 206 -28.10 -13.87 -2.44
C GLN A 206 -26.77 -14.49 -2.00
N ASP A 207 -26.75 -15.83 -1.93
CA ASP A 207 -25.53 -16.58 -1.64
C ASP A 207 -24.56 -16.54 -2.83
N LEU A 208 -23.32 -16.19 -2.55
CA LEU A 208 -22.24 -16.03 -3.53
C LEU A 208 -21.54 -17.36 -3.84
N GLY A 209 -21.60 -18.33 -2.93
CA GLY A 209 -20.88 -19.60 -3.07
C GLY A 209 -21.34 -20.43 -4.26
N ALA A 210 -22.59 -20.25 -4.69
CA ALA A 210 -23.14 -20.89 -5.87
C ALA A 210 -22.74 -20.22 -7.19
N LEU A 211 -22.27 -18.97 -7.14
CA LEU A 211 -22.01 -18.13 -8.31
C LEU A 211 -20.52 -18.05 -8.65
N VAL A 212 -19.64 -18.23 -7.66
CA VAL A 212 -18.20 -18.10 -7.83
C VAL A 212 -17.53 -19.46 -7.84
N PRO A 213 -16.95 -19.91 -8.97
CA PRO A 213 -16.21 -21.16 -9.03
C PRO A 213 -15.07 -21.20 -8.00
N ALA A 214 -14.90 -22.34 -7.33
CA ALA A 214 -13.79 -22.57 -6.45
C ALA A 214 -12.47 -22.34 -7.21
N GLY A 215 -11.65 -21.39 -6.78
CA GLY A 215 -10.36 -21.05 -7.40
C GLY A 215 -10.26 -19.65 -8.03
N VAL A 216 -11.34 -18.90 -8.15
CA VAL A 216 -11.28 -17.51 -8.66
C VAL A 216 -10.73 -16.52 -7.61
N LEU A 217 -10.82 -16.87 -6.33
CA LEU A 217 -10.45 -16.01 -5.19
C LEU A 217 -9.13 -16.40 -4.52
N GLY A 218 -8.33 -17.26 -5.12
CA GLY A 218 -7.12 -17.80 -4.51
C GLY A 218 -5.92 -17.81 -5.45
N ARG A 219 -5.55 -16.67 -6.01
CA ARG A 219 -4.24 -16.50 -6.68
C ARG A 219 -3.52 -15.28 -6.15
#